data_d571025e14a49c31881987a3f31a5818
#
_entry.id   d571025e14a49c31881987a3f31a5818
#
_cell.length_a   1.000
_cell.length_b   1.000
_cell.length_c   1.000
_cell.angle_alpha   90.00
_cell.angle_beta   90.00
_cell.angle_gamma   90.00
#
_symmetry.space_group_name_H-M   'P 1'
#
loop_
_entity.id
_entity.type
_entity.pdbx_description
1 polymer ?
#
loop_
_entity_poly.entity_id
_entity_poly.type
_entity_poly.pdbx_seq_one_letter_code
_entity_poly.pdbx_strand_id
1 'polypeptide(L)'
;ASDVYKRQLYTQRRANVNAGNVAYCYGNDIGIASSRDHGRTWVYRGVLDLNMERGKNTFWAPEVVNFNGVYHLFVSYIEGVRTDWGGHARMAHYTSKNMWDWKFEGFVKLSSDKTIDATFFRMPDGKWRAWYKDETRNAAIMTAESDDLFHWTLNDTPVIDQSRQEGPKVFRFGGYYWMLTDEWHGMRVYRSKDATTWEKQGVILDKPGTRPEDTPSGAHGDVVVVGDKAYVIYFTHPGRKAHSEETKDEDGNIPYHLRRSSAQVAELL
;
A
#
# COMPACT_ATOMS: atom_id res chain seq x y z
N ALA A 1 -4.25 -22.27 21.68
CA ALA A 1 -5.19 -21.96 20.60
C ALA A 1 -4.52 -20.97 19.66
N SER A 2 -4.16 -21.41 18.45
CA SER A 2 -3.66 -20.51 17.43
C SER A 2 -4.75 -19.47 17.17
N ASP A 3 -4.40 -18.20 17.29
CA ASP A 3 -5.32 -17.10 17.04
C ASP A 3 -5.74 -17.14 15.57
N VAL A 4 -6.97 -17.60 15.32
CA VAL A 4 -7.53 -17.80 13.97
C VAL A 4 -7.93 -16.46 13.32
N TYR A 5 -7.61 -15.34 13.98
CA TYR A 5 -7.94 -14.02 13.48
C TYR A 5 -6.95 -13.56 12.39
N LYS A 6 -7.49 -13.20 11.25
CA LYS A 6 -6.79 -12.34 10.29
C LYS A 6 -7.15 -10.89 10.60
N ARG A 7 -6.17 -9.99 10.49
CA ARG A 7 -6.38 -8.55 10.60
C ARG A 7 -5.88 -7.89 9.32
N GLN A 8 -6.67 -6.95 8.84
CA GLN A 8 -6.33 -6.13 7.67
C GLN A 8 -6.30 -4.68 8.12
N LEU A 9 -5.18 -4.03 7.89
CA LEU A 9 -5.04 -2.59 7.96
C LEU A 9 -5.19 -2.02 6.55
N TYR A 10 -5.85 -0.88 6.42
CA TYR A 10 -6.10 -0.29 5.10
C TYR A 10 -6.28 1.22 5.20
N THR A 11 -5.95 1.94 4.14
CA THR A 11 -6.27 3.36 4.01
C THR A 11 -7.78 3.54 4.01
N GLN A 12 -8.31 4.15 5.08
CA GLN A 12 -9.73 4.37 5.22
C GLN A 12 -10.09 5.79 4.79
N ARG A 13 -10.69 5.88 3.62
CA ARG A 13 -11.23 7.11 3.09
C ARG A 13 -12.71 7.23 3.44
N ARG A 14 -13.10 8.32 4.08
CA ARG A 14 -14.48 8.70 4.25
C ARG A 14 -14.86 9.75 3.21
N ALA A 15 -16.02 9.60 2.59
CA ALA A 15 -16.53 10.55 1.61
C ALA A 15 -17.07 11.82 2.31
N ASN A 16 -16.22 12.54 3.00
CA ASN A 16 -16.56 13.75 3.77
C ASN A 16 -16.19 15.04 3.05
N VAL A 17 -15.62 14.96 1.86
CA VAL A 17 -15.23 16.11 1.03
C VAL A 17 -15.75 15.93 -0.37
N ASN A 18 -16.58 16.86 -0.82
CA ASN A 18 -17.04 16.97 -2.21
C ASN A 18 -16.45 18.22 -2.87
N ALA A 19 -15.12 18.32 -2.86
CA ALA A 19 -14.40 19.41 -3.53
C ALA A 19 -14.05 19.01 -4.97
N GLY A 20 -13.98 20.01 -5.85
CA GLY A 20 -13.54 19.88 -7.24
C GLY A 20 -12.01 19.75 -7.39
N ASN A 21 -11.34 19.16 -6.39
CA ASN A 21 -9.89 18.93 -6.36
C ASN A 21 -9.58 17.61 -5.67
N VAL A 22 -8.29 17.32 -5.43
CA VAL A 22 -7.84 16.06 -4.86
C VAL A 22 -8.00 15.92 -3.33
N ALA A 23 -8.59 16.89 -2.66
CA ALA A 23 -8.77 16.86 -1.19
C ALA A 23 -9.51 15.61 -0.69
N TYR A 24 -10.34 15.00 -1.52
CA TYR A 24 -11.01 13.72 -1.19
C TYR A 24 -10.05 12.53 -1.06
N CYS A 25 -8.82 12.65 -1.53
CA CYS A 25 -7.77 11.64 -1.36
C CYS A 25 -7.01 11.80 -0.05
N TYR A 26 -7.14 12.95 0.61
CA TYR A 26 -6.44 13.30 1.85
C TYR A 26 -7.36 13.21 3.08
N GLY A 27 -6.80 13.44 4.25
CA GLY A 27 -7.54 13.34 5.52
C GLY A 27 -7.97 11.90 5.83
N ASN A 28 -7.24 10.91 5.36
CA ASN A 28 -7.52 9.50 5.57
C ASN A 28 -6.93 9.04 6.89
N ASP A 29 -7.62 8.10 7.52
CA ASP A 29 -7.14 7.35 8.67
C ASP A 29 -6.71 5.93 8.21
N ILE A 30 -6.12 5.15 9.11
CA ILE A 30 -5.91 3.72 8.89
C ILE A 30 -7.01 2.96 9.58
N GLY A 31 -7.83 2.29 8.78
CA GLY A 31 -8.88 1.40 9.27
C GLY A 31 -8.32 0.03 9.64
N ILE A 32 -8.98 -0.66 10.55
CA ILE A 32 -8.70 -2.04 10.90
C ILE A 32 -9.96 -2.89 10.80
N ALA A 33 -9.84 -4.03 10.12
CA ALA A 33 -10.85 -5.06 10.03
C ALA A 33 -10.30 -6.40 10.51
N SER A 34 -11.17 -7.28 10.99
CA SER A 34 -10.80 -8.63 11.41
C SER A 34 -11.69 -9.69 10.78
N SER A 35 -11.11 -10.86 10.50
CA SER A 35 -11.80 -12.03 10.01
C SER A 35 -11.53 -13.22 10.92
N ARG A 36 -12.54 -14.08 11.11
CA ARG A 36 -12.47 -15.35 11.86
C ARG A 36 -12.60 -16.58 10.95
N ASP A 37 -12.85 -16.38 9.67
CA ASP A 37 -13.16 -17.42 8.69
C ASP A 37 -12.16 -17.42 7.52
N HIS A 38 -10.89 -17.17 7.82
CA HIS A 38 -9.78 -17.12 6.86
C HIS A 38 -9.95 -16.06 5.75
N GLY A 39 -10.56 -14.92 6.10
CA GLY A 39 -10.71 -13.80 5.17
C GLY A 39 -11.95 -13.84 4.28
N ARG A 40 -12.88 -14.77 4.52
CA ARG A 40 -14.15 -14.85 3.77
C ARG A 40 -15.11 -13.74 4.12
N THR A 41 -15.19 -13.42 5.43
CA THR A 41 -15.97 -12.28 5.94
C THR A 41 -15.11 -11.40 6.83
N TRP A 42 -15.41 -10.11 6.84
CA TRP A 42 -14.64 -9.11 7.58
C TRP A 42 -15.55 -8.25 8.44
N VAL A 43 -15.13 -8.01 9.66
CA VAL A 43 -15.80 -7.10 10.60
C VAL A 43 -14.94 -5.86 10.76
N TYR A 44 -15.51 -4.71 10.43
CA TYR A 44 -14.87 -3.41 10.70
C TYR A 44 -14.71 -3.20 12.21
N ARG A 45 -13.51 -2.81 12.63
CA ARG A 45 -13.15 -2.66 14.04
C ARG A 45 -12.87 -1.24 14.46
N GLY A 46 -12.88 -0.29 13.52
CA GLY A 46 -12.59 1.11 13.78
C GLY A 46 -11.39 1.62 13.04
N VAL A 47 -10.89 2.76 13.47
CA VAL A 47 -9.63 3.36 13.00
C VAL A 47 -8.56 3.26 14.07
N LEU A 48 -7.30 3.20 13.65
CA LEU A 48 -6.16 3.26 14.56
C LEU A 48 -5.91 4.71 14.98
N ASP A 49 -5.57 4.91 16.24
CA ASP A 49 -5.12 6.21 16.74
C ASP A 49 -3.61 6.35 16.46
N LEU A 50 -3.31 7.01 15.34
CA LEU A 50 -1.94 7.21 14.85
C LEU A 50 -1.52 8.68 14.84
N ASN A 51 -2.40 9.59 15.24
CA ASN A 51 -2.08 11.01 15.19
C ASN A 51 -0.99 11.38 16.22
N MET A 52 0.16 11.82 15.71
CA MET A 52 1.24 12.39 16.51
C MET A 52 1.17 13.92 16.58
N GLU A 53 0.39 14.56 15.74
CA GLU A 53 0.23 16.01 15.64
C GLU A 53 -1.24 16.40 15.69
N ARG A 54 -1.54 17.62 16.15
CA ARG A 54 -2.93 18.12 16.23
C ARG A 54 -3.52 18.36 14.83
N GLY A 55 -4.82 18.17 14.72
CA GLY A 55 -5.57 18.43 13.51
C GLY A 55 -5.84 17.15 12.70
N LYS A 56 -6.45 17.34 11.53
CA LYS A 56 -6.72 16.24 10.60
C LYS A 56 -5.53 16.10 9.68
N ASN A 57 -4.87 14.94 9.77
CA ASN A 57 -3.74 14.57 8.94
C ASN A 57 -4.12 13.43 7.99
N THR A 58 -3.20 13.06 7.13
CA THR A 58 -3.41 12.07 6.08
C THR A 58 -2.47 10.89 6.30
N PHE A 59 -3.03 9.69 6.33
CA PHE A 59 -2.31 8.43 6.41
C PHE A 59 -2.65 7.55 5.22
N TRP A 60 -1.62 7.03 4.50
CA TRP A 60 -1.80 6.14 3.35
C TRP A 60 -0.95 4.89 3.47
N ALA A 61 -1.40 3.83 2.78
CA ALA A 61 -0.65 2.62 2.50
C ALA A 61 0.07 2.03 3.74
N PRO A 62 -0.69 1.48 4.70
CA PRO A 62 -0.11 0.85 5.87
C PRO A 62 0.55 -0.48 5.50
N GLU A 63 1.77 -0.71 5.97
CA GLU A 63 2.45 -1.99 5.91
C GLU A 63 2.84 -2.44 7.31
N VAL A 64 2.52 -3.69 7.66
CA VAL A 64 2.81 -4.26 8.98
C VAL A 64 3.69 -5.47 8.86
N VAL A 65 4.78 -5.47 9.61
CA VAL A 65 5.65 -6.64 9.77
C VAL A 65 5.77 -7.02 11.24
N ASN A 66 5.98 -8.30 11.53
CA ASN A 66 6.30 -8.76 12.88
C ASN A 66 7.78 -9.09 12.97
N PHE A 67 8.45 -8.52 13.95
CA PHE A 67 9.84 -8.80 14.26
C PHE A 67 10.00 -9.04 15.76
N ASN A 68 10.46 -10.24 16.11
CA ASN A 68 10.70 -10.66 17.50
C ASN A 68 9.49 -10.44 18.44
N GLY A 69 8.26 -10.68 17.93
CA GLY A 69 7.04 -10.55 18.71
C GLY A 69 6.51 -9.11 18.85
N VAL A 70 7.15 -8.15 18.18
CA VAL A 70 6.68 -6.77 18.08
C VAL A 70 6.16 -6.52 16.67
N TYR A 71 4.99 -5.92 16.53
CA TYR A 71 4.46 -5.44 15.28
C TYR A 71 5.04 -4.06 14.97
N HIS A 72 5.57 -3.89 13.77
CA HIS A 72 6.04 -2.63 13.23
C HIS A 72 5.10 -2.21 12.13
N LEU A 73 4.49 -1.04 12.26
CA LEU A 73 3.64 -0.41 11.26
C LEU A 73 4.40 0.74 10.62
N PHE A 74 4.48 0.71 9.31
CA PHE A 74 4.97 1.81 8.50
C PHE A 74 3.80 2.38 7.69
N VAL A 75 3.68 3.69 7.66
CA VAL A 75 2.57 4.35 6.98
C VAL A 75 3.03 5.69 6.40
N SER A 76 2.59 5.98 5.18
CA SER A 76 2.84 7.28 4.56
C SER A 76 2.05 8.34 5.29
N TYR A 77 2.72 9.34 5.84
CA TYR A 77 2.14 10.45 6.59
C TYR A 77 2.31 11.77 5.84
N ILE A 78 1.22 12.52 5.72
CA ILE A 78 1.19 13.86 5.16
C ILE A 78 0.44 14.76 6.11
N GLU A 79 1.04 15.90 6.43
CA GLU A 79 0.40 16.90 7.29
C GLU A 79 -0.81 17.53 6.60
N GLY A 80 -1.94 17.54 7.29
CA GLY A 80 -3.17 18.20 6.87
C GLY A 80 -3.95 17.48 5.77
N VAL A 81 -4.88 18.24 5.17
CA VAL A 81 -5.71 17.87 4.03
C VAL A 81 -5.35 18.79 2.87
N ARG A 82 -4.75 18.25 1.82
CA ARG A 82 -4.27 19.05 0.71
C ARG A 82 -5.29 19.12 -0.43
N THR A 83 -5.17 20.16 -1.23
CA THR A 83 -5.98 20.39 -2.44
C THR A 83 -5.23 20.11 -3.74
N ASP A 84 -3.95 19.76 -3.64
CA ASP A 84 -3.03 19.40 -4.74
C ASP A 84 -2.23 18.13 -4.38
N TRP A 85 -1.60 17.50 -5.38
CA TRP A 85 -0.69 16.36 -5.20
C TRP A 85 0.71 16.81 -4.74
N GLY A 86 0.77 17.71 -3.77
CA GLY A 86 1.99 18.29 -3.28
C GLY A 86 2.25 17.98 -1.81
N GLY A 87 3.30 18.63 -1.27
CA GLY A 87 3.67 18.57 0.12
C GLY A 87 4.68 17.47 0.44
N HIS A 88 5.12 17.46 1.70
CA HIS A 88 6.00 16.44 2.24
C HIS A 88 5.19 15.18 2.55
N ALA A 89 5.75 14.03 2.21
CA ALA A 89 5.21 12.73 2.55
C ALA A 89 6.32 11.92 3.21
N ARG A 90 6.17 11.65 4.50
CA ARG A 90 7.18 10.98 5.31
C ARG A 90 6.70 9.59 5.73
N MET A 91 7.61 8.65 5.81
CA MET A 91 7.30 7.31 6.32
C MET A 91 7.30 7.34 7.85
N ALA A 92 6.11 7.29 8.46
CA ALA A 92 5.95 7.20 9.91
C ALA A 92 6.07 5.74 10.36
N HIS A 93 6.84 5.51 11.44
CA HIS A 93 7.05 4.20 12.04
C HIS A 93 6.42 4.13 13.42
N TYR A 94 5.65 3.09 13.64
CA TYR A 94 5.01 2.78 14.92
C TYR A 94 5.31 1.34 15.33
N THR A 95 5.26 1.07 16.64
CA THR A 95 5.35 -0.28 17.19
C THR A 95 4.15 -0.62 18.05
N SER A 96 3.82 -1.92 18.10
CA SER A 96 2.74 -2.44 18.93
C SER A 96 2.99 -3.89 19.33
N LYS A 97 2.49 -4.31 20.50
CA LYS A 97 2.47 -5.72 20.92
C LYS A 97 1.16 -6.43 20.59
N ASN A 98 0.12 -5.68 20.21
CA ASN A 98 -1.24 -6.22 20.07
C ASN A 98 -1.98 -5.77 18.81
N MET A 99 -1.36 -4.90 17.97
CA MET A 99 -1.94 -4.24 16.78
C MET A 99 -3.10 -3.27 17.09
N TRP A 100 -3.28 -2.88 18.35
CA TRP A 100 -4.29 -1.90 18.76
C TRP A 100 -3.67 -0.65 19.34
N ASP A 101 -2.74 -0.81 20.27
CA ASP A 101 -2.05 0.29 20.93
C ASP A 101 -0.74 0.51 20.20
N TRP A 102 -0.64 1.60 19.46
CA TRP A 102 0.51 1.93 18.64
C TRP A 102 1.31 3.07 19.27
N LYS A 103 2.61 2.84 19.41
CA LYS A 103 3.55 3.84 19.86
C LYS A 103 4.28 4.42 18.65
N PHE A 104 4.25 5.74 18.47
CA PHE A 104 5.06 6.41 17.47
C PHE A 104 6.54 6.35 17.84
N GLU A 105 7.37 5.85 16.94
CA GLU A 105 8.81 5.70 17.13
C GLU A 105 9.60 6.80 16.39
N GLY A 106 9.02 7.42 15.39
CA GLY A 106 9.65 8.46 14.60
C GLY A 106 9.37 8.35 13.10
N PHE A 107 9.96 9.23 12.33
CA PHE A 107 9.96 9.14 10.88
C PHE A 107 11.20 8.41 10.39
N VAL A 108 10.99 7.44 9.48
CA VAL A 108 12.09 6.76 8.79
C VAL A 108 12.77 7.75 7.84
N LYS A 109 14.08 7.90 7.97
CA LYS A 109 14.86 8.71 7.04
C LYS A 109 15.09 7.92 5.75
N LEU A 110 14.35 8.24 4.71
CA LEU A 110 14.47 7.68 3.37
C LEU A 110 15.16 8.66 2.40
N SER A 111 15.15 8.36 1.09
CA SER A 111 15.90 9.09 0.06
C SER A 111 15.44 10.54 -0.14
N SER A 112 14.20 10.85 0.22
CA SER A 112 13.66 12.21 0.17
C SER A 112 12.53 12.40 1.21
N ASP A 113 11.97 13.60 1.28
CA ASP A 113 10.80 13.93 2.09
C ASP A 113 9.47 13.79 1.31
N LYS A 114 9.50 13.05 0.19
CA LYS A 114 8.33 12.68 -0.62
C LYS A 114 8.35 11.19 -0.96
N THR A 115 8.45 10.36 0.07
CA THR A 115 8.47 8.90 -0.05
C THR A 115 7.20 8.30 0.51
N ILE A 116 6.58 7.41 -0.26
CA ILE A 116 5.32 6.75 0.10
C ILE A 116 5.35 5.26 -0.24
N ASP A 117 4.34 4.53 0.23
CA ASP A 117 3.98 3.18 -0.21
C ASP A 117 5.11 2.16 -0.03
N ALA A 118 5.67 2.07 1.16
CA ALA A 118 6.73 1.11 1.41
C ALA A 118 6.18 -0.30 1.67
N THR A 119 6.91 -1.31 1.17
CA THR A 119 6.77 -2.72 1.57
C THR A 119 8.08 -3.22 2.15
N PHE A 120 8.01 -4.20 3.05
CA PHE A 120 9.18 -4.72 3.78
C PHE A 120 9.23 -6.24 3.68
N PHE A 121 10.41 -6.77 3.38
CA PHE A 121 10.63 -8.21 3.33
C PHE A 121 11.91 -8.57 4.08
N ARG A 122 11.85 -9.64 4.88
CA ARG A 122 13.04 -10.15 5.57
C ARG A 122 13.80 -11.08 4.63
N MET A 123 15.01 -10.70 4.29
CA MET A 123 15.88 -11.41 3.38
C MET A 123 16.51 -12.67 4.06
N PRO A 124 16.99 -13.65 3.28
CA PRO A 124 17.60 -14.88 3.83
C PRO A 124 18.84 -14.64 4.70
N ASP A 125 19.55 -13.53 4.52
CA ASP A 125 20.68 -13.11 5.36
C ASP A 125 20.25 -12.52 6.71
N GLY A 126 18.93 -12.41 6.94
CA GLY A 126 18.34 -11.91 8.16
C GLY A 126 18.07 -10.41 8.17
N LYS A 127 18.55 -9.66 7.18
CA LYS A 127 18.25 -8.23 7.04
C LYS A 127 16.84 -7.99 6.54
N TRP A 128 16.30 -6.84 6.90
CA TRP A 128 15.09 -6.31 6.31
C TRP A 128 15.45 -5.47 5.08
N ARG A 129 14.69 -5.64 4.00
CA ARG A 129 14.75 -4.75 2.84
C ARG A 129 13.41 -4.09 2.65
N ALA A 130 13.45 -2.76 2.47
CA ALA A 130 12.32 -1.92 2.10
C ALA A 130 12.36 -1.64 0.60
N TRP A 131 11.20 -1.62 -0.05
CA TRP A 131 10.99 -1.02 -1.36
C TRP A 131 9.93 0.05 -1.19
N TYR A 132 10.17 1.23 -1.74
CA TYR A 132 9.28 2.37 -1.57
C TYR A 132 9.33 3.28 -2.79
N LYS A 133 8.27 4.06 -3.00
CA LYS A 133 8.21 5.06 -4.06
C LYS A 133 8.85 6.36 -3.61
N ASP A 134 9.68 6.96 -4.47
CA ASP A 134 10.19 8.32 -4.30
C ASP A 134 9.62 9.24 -5.38
N GLU A 135 8.75 10.16 -4.99
CA GLU A 135 8.09 11.12 -5.89
C GLU A 135 9.09 12.10 -6.52
N THR A 136 10.21 12.40 -5.84
CA THR A 136 11.22 13.34 -6.35
C THR A 136 12.09 12.72 -7.46
N ARG A 137 12.04 11.39 -7.58
CA ARG A 137 12.78 10.62 -8.59
C ARG A 137 11.86 10.04 -9.67
N ASN A 138 10.91 10.83 -10.15
CA ASN A 138 9.93 10.43 -11.17
C ASN A 138 9.12 9.18 -10.76
N ALA A 139 8.76 9.07 -9.49
CA ALA A 139 8.04 7.92 -8.92
C ALA A 139 8.79 6.59 -9.11
N ALA A 140 10.10 6.60 -9.02
CA ALA A 140 10.93 5.41 -9.05
C ALA A 140 10.75 4.58 -7.76
N ILE A 141 10.97 3.26 -7.88
CA ILE A 141 11.03 2.37 -6.71
C ILE A 141 12.48 2.30 -6.22
N MET A 142 12.67 2.76 -5.01
CA MET A 142 13.93 2.79 -4.28
C MET A 142 14.01 1.64 -3.28
N THR A 143 15.21 1.39 -2.74
CA THR A 143 15.41 0.41 -1.65
C THR A 143 16.23 0.96 -0.51
N ALA A 144 16.00 0.37 0.66
CA ALA A 144 16.84 0.54 1.85
C ALA A 144 16.94 -0.79 2.61
N GLU A 145 18.00 -0.96 3.40
CA GLU A 145 18.24 -2.15 4.23
C GLU A 145 18.36 -1.78 5.69
N SER A 146 17.94 -2.71 6.57
CA SER A 146 17.98 -2.55 8.02
C SER A 146 18.17 -3.89 8.72
N ASP A 147 18.90 -3.89 9.82
CA ASP A 147 19.01 -5.06 10.71
C ASP A 147 17.90 -5.08 11.77
N ASP A 148 17.29 -3.94 12.07
CA ASP A 148 16.44 -3.75 13.26
C ASP A 148 15.09 -3.04 12.99
N LEU A 149 14.81 -2.63 11.75
CA LEU A 149 13.64 -1.82 11.33
C LEU A 149 13.64 -0.37 11.82
N PHE A 150 14.70 0.07 12.51
CA PHE A 150 14.84 1.45 13.00
C PHE A 150 15.92 2.23 12.24
N HIS A 151 17.04 1.58 11.94
CA HIS A 151 18.18 2.18 11.28
C HIS A 151 18.29 1.65 9.84
N TRP A 152 18.26 2.55 8.89
CA TRP A 152 18.17 2.21 7.46
C TRP A 152 19.37 2.70 6.68
N THR A 153 19.96 1.82 5.90
CA THR A 153 20.99 2.14 4.90
C THR A 153 20.33 2.25 3.54
N LEU A 154 20.44 3.41 2.91
CA LEU A 154 19.79 3.72 1.64
C LEU A 154 20.61 3.17 0.47
N ASN A 155 19.92 2.71 -0.57
CA ASN A 155 20.50 2.51 -1.88
C ASN A 155 20.10 3.69 -2.78
N ASP A 156 21.09 4.42 -3.30
CA ASP A 156 20.84 5.59 -4.14
C ASP A 156 20.42 5.25 -5.57
N THR A 157 20.57 3.99 -5.98
CA THR A 157 20.18 3.52 -7.31
C THR A 157 18.75 2.97 -7.25
N PRO A 158 17.83 3.50 -8.09
CA PRO A 158 16.51 2.92 -8.23
C PRO A 158 16.56 1.47 -8.67
N VAL A 159 15.66 0.64 -8.19
CA VAL A 159 15.49 -0.74 -8.70
C VAL A 159 14.51 -0.79 -9.87
N ILE A 160 13.56 0.14 -9.92
CA ILE A 160 12.65 0.35 -11.05
C ILE A 160 12.51 1.85 -11.29
N ASP A 161 12.87 2.31 -12.49
CA ASP A 161 12.81 3.73 -12.91
C ASP A 161 12.30 3.94 -14.33
N GLN A 162 12.00 2.83 -15.04
CA GLN A 162 11.64 2.86 -16.47
C GLN A 162 10.22 3.38 -16.73
N SER A 163 9.35 3.34 -15.71
CA SER A 163 8.00 3.90 -15.74
C SER A 163 7.63 4.43 -14.36
N ARG A 164 6.70 5.39 -14.35
CA ARG A 164 6.10 5.87 -13.09
C ARG A 164 5.21 4.79 -12.51
N GLN A 165 5.35 4.52 -11.22
CA GLN A 165 4.59 3.50 -10.52
C GLN A 165 4.54 3.77 -9.02
N GLU A 166 3.69 3.07 -8.31
CA GLU A 166 3.54 3.17 -6.87
C GLU A 166 3.17 1.83 -6.23
N GLY A 167 3.02 1.81 -4.91
CA GLY A 167 2.53 0.66 -4.17
C GLY A 167 3.31 -0.63 -4.40
N PRO A 168 4.66 -0.65 -4.32
CA PRO A 168 5.39 -1.90 -4.47
C PRO A 168 4.96 -2.88 -3.39
N LYS A 169 4.68 -4.14 -3.77
CA LYS A 169 4.48 -5.26 -2.85
C LYS A 169 5.40 -6.39 -3.22
N VAL A 170 6.34 -6.71 -2.33
CA VAL A 170 7.30 -7.80 -2.51
C VAL A 170 6.90 -9.02 -1.68
N PHE A 171 6.90 -10.19 -2.31
CA PHE A 171 6.61 -11.47 -1.67
C PHE A 171 7.41 -12.61 -2.32
N ARG A 172 7.48 -13.76 -1.66
CA ARG A 172 8.15 -14.95 -2.18
C ARG A 172 7.12 -16.04 -2.44
N PHE A 173 7.12 -16.55 -3.67
CA PHE A 173 6.22 -17.62 -4.08
C PHE A 173 6.82 -18.45 -5.22
N GLY A 174 6.63 -19.79 -5.22
CA GLY A 174 7.10 -20.67 -6.29
C GLY A 174 8.62 -20.64 -6.54
N GLY A 175 9.40 -20.33 -5.49
CA GLY A 175 10.89 -20.28 -5.60
C GLY A 175 11.44 -18.95 -6.11
N TYR A 176 10.60 -17.96 -6.39
CA TYR A 176 10.97 -16.63 -6.84
C TYR A 176 10.52 -15.55 -5.85
N TYR A 177 11.17 -14.41 -5.94
CA TYR A 177 10.63 -13.15 -5.44
C TYR A 177 9.78 -12.51 -6.52
N TRP A 178 8.66 -11.97 -6.12
CA TRP A 178 7.73 -11.24 -6.98
C TRP A 178 7.54 -9.84 -6.43
N MET A 179 7.38 -8.87 -7.33
CA MET A 179 6.98 -7.53 -6.97
C MET A 179 5.79 -7.14 -7.82
N LEU A 180 4.72 -6.69 -7.18
CA LEU A 180 3.61 -6.00 -7.82
C LEU A 180 3.80 -4.51 -7.63
N THR A 181 3.49 -3.71 -8.66
CA THR A 181 3.44 -2.24 -8.57
C THR A 181 2.23 -1.72 -9.31
N ASP A 182 1.65 -0.63 -8.82
CA ASP A 182 0.50 0.02 -9.44
C ASP A 182 0.98 1.01 -10.52
N GLU A 183 0.59 0.78 -11.76
CA GLU A 183 0.80 1.70 -12.90
C GLU A 183 -0.51 2.41 -13.30
N TRP A 184 -1.56 2.39 -12.43
CA TRP A 184 -2.90 2.94 -12.64
C TRP A 184 -3.70 2.30 -13.79
N HIS A 185 -3.22 1.17 -14.32
CA HIS A 185 -3.82 0.35 -15.37
C HIS A 185 -3.85 -1.15 -15.00
N GLY A 186 -4.02 -1.45 -13.72
CA GLY A 186 -3.78 -2.75 -13.14
C GLY A 186 -2.38 -2.80 -12.51
N MET A 187 -2.01 -3.98 -12.03
CA MET A 187 -0.75 -4.19 -11.32
C MET A 187 0.32 -4.75 -12.26
N ARG A 188 1.43 -4.06 -12.38
CA ARG A 188 2.62 -4.55 -13.06
C ARG A 188 3.27 -5.65 -12.22
N VAL A 189 3.72 -6.70 -12.88
CA VAL A 189 4.39 -7.83 -12.25
C VAL A 189 5.87 -7.83 -12.62
N TYR A 190 6.72 -7.99 -11.61
CA TYR A 190 8.13 -8.25 -11.77
C TYR A 190 8.50 -9.55 -11.05
N ARG A 191 9.49 -10.27 -11.58
CA ARG A 191 10.03 -11.50 -11.02
C ARG A 191 11.53 -11.36 -10.78
N SER A 192 12.03 -11.98 -9.70
CA SER A 192 13.44 -11.99 -9.37
C SER A 192 13.87 -13.31 -8.71
N LYS A 193 15.13 -13.69 -8.86
CA LYS A 193 15.75 -14.79 -8.11
C LYS A 193 16.42 -14.33 -6.82
N ASP A 194 16.80 -13.05 -6.75
CA ASP A 194 17.65 -12.49 -5.71
C ASP A 194 17.03 -11.25 -5.02
N ALA A 195 15.83 -10.81 -5.44
CA ALA A 195 15.17 -9.59 -5.01
C ALA A 195 15.99 -8.30 -5.26
N THR A 196 16.96 -8.37 -6.17
CA THR A 196 17.84 -7.27 -6.56
C THR A 196 17.67 -6.93 -8.04
N THR A 197 17.78 -7.96 -8.89
CA THR A 197 17.57 -7.84 -10.33
C THR A 197 16.15 -8.29 -10.67
N TRP A 198 15.36 -7.40 -11.29
CA TRP A 198 13.96 -7.62 -11.55
C TRP A 198 13.67 -7.74 -13.04
N GLU A 199 13.02 -8.85 -13.43
CA GLU A 199 12.53 -9.08 -14.79
C GLU A 199 11.08 -8.63 -14.88
N LYS A 200 10.79 -7.67 -15.75
CA LYS A 200 9.43 -7.24 -16.05
C LYS A 200 8.65 -8.37 -16.69
N GLN A 201 7.48 -8.66 -16.14
CA GLN A 201 6.54 -9.66 -16.63
C GLN A 201 5.32 -8.96 -17.30
N GLY A 202 4.13 -9.47 -17.08
CA GLY A 202 2.88 -8.90 -17.57
C GLY A 202 2.27 -7.85 -16.64
N VAL A 203 1.00 -7.61 -16.88
CA VAL A 203 0.09 -6.84 -16.03
C VAL A 203 -1.03 -7.78 -15.60
N ILE A 204 -1.45 -7.66 -14.36
CA ILE A 204 -2.64 -8.35 -13.82
C ILE A 204 -3.64 -7.30 -13.34
N LEU A 205 -4.90 -7.72 -13.14
CA LEU A 205 -5.98 -6.85 -12.64
C LEU A 205 -6.28 -5.64 -13.55
N ASP A 206 -5.91 -5.74 -14.84
CA ASP A 206 -6.18 -4.75 -15.88
C ASP A 206 -7.57 -4.91 -16.52
N LYS A 207 -8.24 -6.02 -16.21
CA LYS A 207 -9.58 -6.37 -16.71
C LYS A 207 -10.56 -6.53 -15.56
N PRO A 208 -11.88 -6.38 -15.82
CA PRO A 208 -12.90 -6.65 -14.82
C PRO A 208 -12.81 -8.09 -14.33
N GLY A 209 -13.01 -8.29 -13.04
CA GLY A 209 -13.20 -9.61 -12.46
C GLY A 209 -14.64 -10.11 -12.60
N THR A 210 -14.98 -11.13 -11.81
CA THR A 210 -16.30 -11.79 -11.91
C THR A 210 -17.39 -11.14 -11.05
N ARG A 211 -17.02 -10.26 -10.13
CA ARG A 211 -17.94 -9.58 -9.22
C ARG A 211 -18.35 -8.21 -9.78
N PRO A 212 -19.56 -7.72 -9.51
CA PRO A 212 -20.05 -6.46 -10.08
C PRO A 212 -19.18 -5.23 -9.74
N GLU A 213 -18.50 -5.26 -8.58
CA GLU A 213 -17.65 -4.15 -8.13
C GLU A 213 -16.18 -4.36 -8.47
N ASP A 214 -15.83 -5.48 -9.09
CA ASP A 214 -14.47 -5.81 -9.53
C ASP A 214 -14.22 -5.23 -10.93
N THR A 215 -14.13 -3.91 -10.98
CA THR A 215 -13.95 -3.13 -12.21
C THR A 215 -12.48 -3.12 -12.65
N PRO A 216 -12.17 -2.76 -13.91
CA PRO A 216 -10.77 -2.74 -14.37
C PRO A 216 -9.90 -1.74 -13.58
N SER A 217 -8.59 -1.94 -13.69
CA SER A 217 -7.57 -1.16 -12.96
C SER A 217 -7.59 -1.42 -11.45
N GLY A 218 -7.44 -2.69 -11.07
CA GLY A 218 -7.14 -3.05 -9.69
C GLY A 218 -5.84 -2.39 -9.22
N ALA A 219 -5.86 -1.82 -8.02
CA ALA A 219 -4.82 -0.92 -7.52
C ALA A 219 -4.31 -1.35 -6.14
N HIS A 220 -3.08 -0.95 -5.80
CA HIS A 220 -2.42 -1.10 -4.50
C HIS A 220 -2.62 -2.48 -3.86
N GLY A 221 -2.15 -3.53 -4.56
CA GLY A 221 -2.31 -4.90 -4.12
C GLY A 221 -1.39 -5.26 -2.95
N ASP A 222 -1.95 -5.89 -1.93
CA ASP A 222 -1.19 -6.63 -0.91
C ASP A 222 -1.29 -8.13 -1.19
N VAL A 223 -0.24 -8.91 -0.85
CA VAL A 223 -0.21 -10.34 -1.14
C VAL A 223 0.02 -11.16 0.13
N VAL A 224 -0.84 -12.16 0.31
CA VAL A 224 -0.72 -13.13 1.38
C VAL A 224 -0.44 -14.52 0.78
N VAL A 225 0.67 -15.13 1.18
CA VAL A 225 1.01 -16.50 0.80
C VAL A 225 0.59 -17.46 1.91
N VAL A 226 -0.19 -18.48 1.56
CA VAL A 226 -0.70 -19.48 2.50
C VAL A 226 -0.44 -20.87 1.90
N GLY A 227 0.58 -21.55 2.41
CA GLY A 227 1.00 -22.85 1.85
C GLY A 227 1.49 -22.72 0.41
N ASP A 228 0.83 -23.42 -0.49
CA ASP A 228 1.10 -23.45 -1.93
C ASP A 228 0.26 -22.46 -2.75
N LYS A 229 -0.44 -21.55 -2.07
CA LYS A 229 -1.32 -20.55 -2.69
C LYS A 229 -0.90 -19.13 -2.32
N ALA A 230 -1.11 -18.21 -3.24
CA ALA A 230 -0.94 -16.77 -3.02
C ALA A 230 -2.23 -16.04 -3.39
N TYR A 231 -2.60 -15.06 -2.57
CA TYR A 231 -3.81 -14.26 -2.76
C TYR A 231 -3.42 -12.79 -2.79
N VAL A 232 -3.90 -12.08 -3.81
CA VAL A 232 -3.79 -10.62 -3.87
C VAL A 232 -5.06 -9.99 -3.32
N ILE A 233 -4.90 -9.07 -2.38
CA ILE A 233 -5.96 -8.20 -1.86
C ILE A 233 -5.72 -6.83 -2.49
N TYR A 234 -6.68 -6.33 -3.23
CA TYR A 234 -6.57 -5.08 -3.97
C TYR A 234 -7.87 -4.28 -3.87
N PHE A 235 -7.88 -3.08 -4.39
CA PHE A 235 -9.13 -2.34 -4.53
C PHE A 235 -9.38 -1.92 -5.98
N THR A 236 -10.64 -1.68 -6.26
CA THR A 236 -11.12 -1.11 -7.50
C THR A 236 -11.96 0.14 -7.22
N HIS A 237 -12.30 0.87 -8.26
CA HIS A 237 -13.24 1.99 -8.18
C HIS A 237 -14.52 1.65 -8.95
N PRO A 238 -15.55 1.09 -8.30
CA PRO A 238 -16.78 0.67 -8.95
C PRO A 238 -17.47 1.79 -9.73
N GLY A 239 -17.87 1.47 -10.97
CA GLY A 239 -18.49 2.40 -11.89
C GLY A 239 -17.52 3.23 -12.72
N ARG A 240 -16.20 3.23 -12.40
CA ARG A 240 -15.20 3.82 -13.29
C ARG A 240 -14.87 2.89 -14.45
N LYS A 241 -14.53 3.48 -15.57
CA LYS A 241 -13.91 2.80 -16.71
C LYS A 241 -12.41 2.61 -16.46
N ALA A 242 -11.72 1.93 -17.37
CA ALA A 242 -10.25 1.91 -17.37
C ALA A 242 -9.70 3.36 -17.32
N HIS A 243 -8.51 3.54 -16.72
CA HIS A 243 -7.96 4.88 -16.45
C HIS A 243 -7.91 5.81 -17.67
N SER A 244 -7.60 5.28 -18.86
CA SER A 244 -7.61 6.03 -20.12
C SER A 244 -9.01 6.49 -20.59
N GLU A 245 -10.06 5.88 -20.04
CA GLU A 245 -11.48 6.15 -20.37
C GLU A 245 -12.24 6.70 -19.15
N GLU A 246 -11.53 7.17 -18.15
CA GLU A 246 -12.10 7.62 -16.88
C GLU A 246 -13.12 8.73 -17.08
N THR A 247 -14.31 8.52 -16.53
CA THR A 247 -15.37 9.54 -16.59
C THR A 247 -14.97 10.73 -15.71
N LYS A 248 -14.90 11.91 -16.33
CA LYS A 248 -14.66 13.17 -15.65
C LYS A 248 -15.87 14.08 -15.80
N ASP A 249 -16.08 14.97 -14.82
CA ASP A 249 -17.06 16.04 -14.90
C ASP A 249 -16.54 17.20 -15.79
N GLU A 250 -17.35 18.27 -15.93
CA GLU A 250 -17.01 19.43 -16.74
C GLU A 250 -15.76 20.15 -16.26
N ASP A 251 -15.44 20.04 -14.98
CA ASP A 251 -14.23 20.60 -14.35
C ASP A 251 -13.00 19.66 -14.45
N GLY A 252 -13.15 18.49 -15.07
CA GLY A 252 -12.09 17.49 -15.21
C GLY A 252 -11.83 16.63 -13.97
N ASN A 253 -12.74 16.63 -13.01
CA ASN A 253 -12.61 15.84 -11.78
C ASN A 253 -13.41 14.54 -11.85
N ILE A 254 -13.05 13.58 -11.01
CA ILE A 254 -13.85 12.38 -10.83
C ILE A 254 -15.15 12.73 -10.10
N PRO A 255 -16.33 12.42 -10.65
CA PRO A 255 -17.60 12.66 -9.99
C PRO A 255 -17.68 12.00 -8.62
N TYR A 256 -18.35 12.65 -7.68
CA TYR A 256 -18.41 12.19 -6.28
C TYR A 256 -18.84 10.73 -6.13
N HIS A 257 -19.86 10.29 -6.85
CA HIS A 257 -20.38 8.90 -6.80
C HIS A 257 -19.38 7.84 -7.30
N LEU A 258 -18.36 8.25 -8.07
CA LEU A 258 -17.28 7.38 -8.58
C LEU A 258 -16.02 7.40 -7.70
N ARG A 259 -16.02 8.15 -6.59
CA ARG A 259 -14.84 8.27 -5.68
C ARG A 259 -14.73 7.13 -4.68
N ARG A 260 -15.69 6.24 -4.60
CA ARG A 260 -15.67 5.07 -3.69
C ARG A 260 -14.67 4.03 -4.16
N SER A 261 -14.16 3.23 -3.22
CA SER A 261 -13.34 2.05 -3.49
C SER A 261 -14.03 0.80 -2.96
N SER A 262 -13.77 -0.33 -3.58
CA SER A 262 -14.24 -1.65 -3.15
C SER A 262 -13.04 -2.60 -3.06
N ALA A 263 -12.86 -3.22 -1.89
CA ALA A 263 -11.81 -4.21 -1.69
C ALA A 263 -12.19 -5.54 -2.37
N GLN A 264 -11.23 -6.12 -3.05
CA GLN A 264 -11.34 -7.36 -3.80
C GLN A 264 -10.25 -8.34 -3.39
N VAL A 265 -10.45 -9.62 -3.67
CA VAL A 265 -9.45 -10.68 -3.47
C VAL A 265 -9.44 -11.60 -4.68
N ALA A 266 -8.25 -11.92 -5.17
CA ALA A 266 -8.04 -12.93 -6.22
C ALA A 266 -6.91 -13.89 -5.84
N GLU A 267 -6.99 -15.15 -6.29
CA GLU A 267 -5.89 -16.11 -6.19
C GLU A 267 -4.91 -15.85 -7.35
N LEU A 268 -3.63 -15.81 -7.04
CA LEU A 268 -2.55 -15.76 -8.03
C LEU A 268 -2.23 -17.18 -8.49
N LEU A 269 -2.26 -17.44 -9.78
CA LEU A 269 -2.02 -18.75 -10.41
C LEU A 269 -0.66 -18.80 -11.07
#